data_8ea7216ffa3d9a895cbbbe9b2dd3bcfb
#
_entry.id   8ea7216ffa3d9a895cbbbe9b2dd3bcfb
#
_cell.length_a   1.000
_cell.length_b   1.000
_cell.length_c   1.000
_cell.angle_alpha   90.00
_cell.angle_beta   90.00
_cell.angle_gamma   90.00
#
_symmetry.space_group_name_H-M   'P 1'
#
loop_
_entity.id
_entity.type
_entity.pdbx_description
1 polymer ?
#
loop_
_entity_poly.entity_id
_entity_poly.type
_entity_poly.pdbx_seq_one_letter_code
_entity_poly.pdbx_strand_id
1 'polypeptide(L)'
;MYTPRPASELLRDLAARMVARSELTDISEGSVLYDLLATFAEQVAEADARLAQVRSQFTLEGASGADLDERADELGITRLPATRATGTLTVTRASGTGSFTLPAGSLFGRLDSSVTYATTQDVTMLAGVTSALAPVRASVAGEGGNVGTRGVSVILSAEGIVGVVQGSPIANGQDAESDAALRGRATRYLNSLARCQPSALEYAALSFTASDNTRASTATCYEDPVRLGRVELLVDDGSGLGDAPLTRLGASTSHLVTSTGSFIVGAERAMVSAPTVTRSRGGVSAPLIEGVDYAVSLGRGIVHVLEAADIAVDDLLNVSSYYVYAGLVGELQALMEGTAGDVTSGYRAAGTSLRVLPAPVQRVDVDLLITAVEGGDITAITGDVERAVAQYLATLGAGAPAYIARMVEASLSVGGVLNVRVLRPDSSALAVDQYPNTTRTVLRAGQVRAITSTTGA
;
A
#
# COMPACT_ATOMS: atom_id res chain seq x y z
N MET A 1 -15.97 2.92 32.92
CA MET A 1 -16.66 3.61 31.81
C MET A 1 -17.78 4.45 32.42
N TYR A 2 -17.97 5.71 32.00
CA TYR A 2 -19.10 6.52 32.53
C TYR A 2 -20.38 6.03 31.86
N THR A 3 -21.37 5.65 32.66
CA THR A 3 -22.66 5.19 32.15
C THR A 3 -23.67 6.27 32.44
N PRO A 4 -24.32 6.86 31.42
CA PRO A 4 -25.34 7.89 31.66
C PRO A 4 -26.52 7.27 32.38
N ARG A 5 -27.10 8.03 33.31
CA ARG A 5 -28.26 7.56 34.07
C ARG A 5 -29.53 7.74 33.25
N PRO A 6 -30.41 6.75 33.22
CA PRO A 6 -31.68 6.87 32.52
C PRO A 6 -32.62 7.87 33.21
N ALA A 7 -33.50 8.50 32.44
CA ALA A 7 -34.44 9.49 32.97
C ALA A 7 -35.32 8.94 34.14
N SER A 8 -35.67 7.65 34.08
CA SER A 8 -36.47 6.99 35.13
C SER A 8 -35.76 6.91 36.49
N GLU A 9 -34.43 6.72 36.48
CA GLU A 9 -33.63 6.72 37.72
C GLU A 9 -33.49 8.13 38.29
N LEU A 10 -33.23 9.10 37.40
CA LEU A 10 -33.14 10.51 37.78
C LEU A 10 -34.45 11.04 38.32
N LEU A 11 -35.58 10.67 37.68
CA LEU A 11 -36.90 11.05 38.19
C LEU A 11 -37.15 10.53 39.58
N ARG A 12 -36.83 9.26 39.84
CA ARG A 12 -36.98 8.65 41.17
C ARG A 12 -36.11 9.36 42.23
N ASP A 13 -34.87 9.68 41.86
CA ASP A 13 -33.96 10.42 42.79
C ASP A 13 -34.45 11.84 43.04
N LEU A 14 -34.93 12.55 42.02
CA LEU A 14 -35.49 13.90 42.15
C LEU A 14 -36.76 13.90 43.01
N ALA A 15 -37.67 12.96 42.76
CA ALA A 15 -38.87 12.80 43.54
C ALA A 15 -38.56 12.52 45.02
N ALA A 16 -37.65 11.59 45.31
CA ALA A 16 -37.24 11.30 46.67
C ALA A 16 -36.66 12.53 47.40
N ARG A 17 -35.82 13.30 46.71
CA ARG A 17 -35.22 14.54 47.23
C ARG A 17 -36.25 15.64 47.48
N MET A 18 -37.24 15.75 46.60
CA MET A 18 -38.29 16.76 46.71
C MET A 18 -39.20 16.48 47.91
N VAL A 19 -39.65 15.23 48.04
CA VAL A 19 -40.47 14.80 49.20
C VAL A 19 -39.70 14.98 50.53
N ALA A 20 -38.40 14.74 50.55
CA ALA A 20 -37.55 14.91 51.75
C ALA A 20 -37.34 16.39 52.14
N ARG A 21 -37.53 17.35 51.23
CA ARG A 21 -37.20 18.77 51.44
C ARG A 21 -38.38 19.71 51.41
N SER A 22 -39.56 19.25 51.03
CA SER A 22 -40.77 20.06 50.92
C SER A 22 -42.01 19.32 51.45
N GLU A 23 -43.09 20.04 51.63
CA GLU A 23 -44.42 19.46 51.96
C GLU A 23 -45.16 18.93 50.73
N LEU A 24 -44.53 18.99 49.56
CA LEU A 24 -45.09 18.49 48.33
C LEU A 24 -44.86 16.98 48.23
N THR A 25 -45.92 16.21 48.48
CA THR A 25 -45.83 14.74 48.57
C THR A 25 -46.54 14.01 47.42
N ASP A 26 -47.33 14.72 46.61
CA ASP A 26 -48.02 14.12 45.48
C ASP A 26 -47.09 13.99 44.26
N ILE A 27 -46.52 12.79 44.13
CA ILE A 27 -45.66 12.36 43.02
C ILE A 27 -46.33 11.31 42.15
N SER A 28 -47.68 11.26 42.16
CA SER A 28 -48.42 10.36 41.29
C SER A 28 -48.34 10.78 39.83
N GLU A 29 -48.35 9.80 38.90
CA GLU A 29 -48.38 10.09 37.46
C GLU A 29 -49.57 10.97 37.11
N GLY A 30 -49.30 12.10 36.39
CA GLY A 30 -50.29 13.11 36.04
C GLY A 30 -50.41 14.27 37.07
N SER A 31 -49.71 14.27 38.16
CA SER A 31 -49.61 15.45 39.03
C SER A 31 -48.66 16.48 38.41
N VAL A 32 -48.91 17.77 38.65
CA VAL A 32 -48.09 18.87 38.16
C VAL A 32 -46.62 18.72 38.62
N LEU A 33 -46.41 18.23 39.85
CA LEU A 33 -45.09 17.99 40.39
C LEU A 33 -44.38 16.85 39.65
N TYR A 34 -45.08 15.75 39.36
CA TYR A 34 -44.56 14.64 38.60
C TYR A 34 -44.13 15.09 37.18
N ASP A 35 -44.96 15.82 36.47
CA ASP A 35 -44.69 16.29 35.10
C ASP A 35 -43.47 17.25 35.06
N LEU A 36 -43.38 18.15 36.06
CA LEU A 36 -42.22 19.00 36.18
C LEU A 36 -40.91 18.20 36.43
N LEU A 37 -40.94 17.26 37.39
CA LEU A 37 -39.78 16.43 37.72
C LEU A 37 -39.39 15.52 36.57
N ALA A 38 -40.39 15.00 35.83
CA ALA A 38 -40.15 14.19 34.64
C ALA A 38 -39.44 14.98 33.53
N THR A 39 -39.91 16.22 33.28
CA THR A 39 -39.26 17.11 32.30
C THR A 39 -37.79 17.43 32.67
N PHE A 40 -37.54 17.71 33.98
CA PHE A 40 -36.18 17.92 34.46
C PHE A 40 -35.33 16.66 34.36
N ALA A 41 -35.87 15.51 34.71
CA ALA A 41 -35.14 14.24 34.62
C ALA A 41 -34.76 13.90 33.16
N GLU A 42 -35.64 14.17 32.19
CA GLU A 42 -35.33 14.02 30.78
C GLU A 42 -34.21 14.95 30.31
N GLN A 43 -34.26 16.24 30.69
CA GLN A 43 -33.20 17.19 30.35
C GLN A 43 -31.85 16.83 30.96
N VAL A 44 -31.84 16.37 32.21
CA VAL A 44 -30.61 15.90 32.87
C VAL A 44 -30.10 14.61 32.25
N ALA A 45 -30.97 13.68 31.89
CA ALA A 45 -30.60 12.45 31.20
C ALA A 45 -29.99 12.74 29.81
N GLU A 46 -30.56 13.69 29.06
CA GLU A 46 -30.01 14.15 27.79
C GLU A 46 -28.63 14.78 27.97
N ALA A 47 -28.44 15.62 28.99
CA ALA A 47 -27.15 16.20 29.32
C ALA A 47 -26.12 15.13 29.73
N ASP A 48 -26.51 14.13 30.53
CA ASP A 48 -25.66 13.01 30.92
C ASP A 48 -25.26 12.18 29.68
N ALA A 49 -26.18 11.95 28.74
CA ALA A 49 -25.91 11.25 27.49
C ALA A 49 -24.93 12.03 26.59
N ARG A 50 -25.11 13.34 26.48
CA ARG A 50 -24.16 14.22 25.76
C ARG A 50 -22.78 14.22 26.40
N LEU A 51 -22.70 14.26 27.72
CA LEU A 51 -21.44 14.15 28.47
C LEU A 51 -20.73 12.82 28.22
N ALA A 52 -21.49 11.72 28.18
CA ALA A 52 -20.93 10.41 27.85
C ALA A 52 -20.39 10.37 26.41
N GLN A 53 -21.11 10.97 25.47
CA GLN A 53 -20.66 11.10 24.09
C GLN A 53 -19.38 11.93 23.98
N VAL A 54 -19.36 13.14 24.56
CA VAL A 54 -18.17 13.99 24.56
C VAL A 54 -16.99 13.24 25.18
N ARG A 55 -17.19 12.56 26.33
CA ARG A 55 -16.11 11.79 26.96
C ARG A 55 -15.58 10.66 26.07
N SER A 56 -16.44 10.01 25.30
CA SER A 56 -15.98 8.97 24.36
C SER A 56 -15.08 9.53 23.27
N GLN A 57 -15.35 10.76 22.83
CA GLN A 57 -14.54 11.46 21.80
C GLN A 57 -13.12 11.81 22.28
N PHE A 58 -12.89 11.84 23.59
CA PHE A 58 -11.53 12.03 24.15
C PHE A 58 -10.68 10.75 24.15
N THR A 59 -11.21 9.62 23.73
CA THR A 59 -10.45 8.38 23.63
C THR A 59 -10.18 8.03 22.17
N LEU A 60 -9.01 7.45 21.90
CA LEU A 60 -8.68 6.95 20.55
C LEU A 60 -9.72 5.95 20.03
N GLU A 61 -10.35 5.20 20.93
CA GLU A 61 -11.32 4.16 20.59
C GLU A 61 -12.71 4.73 20.24
N GLY A 62 -13.13 5.79 20.93
CA GLY A 62 -14.45 6.39 20.75
C GLY A 62 -14.50 7.62 19.85
N ALA A 63 -13.35 8.22 19.55
CA ALA A 63 -13.25 9.35 18.64
C ALA A 63 -13.53 8.96 17.19
N SER A 64 -14.07 9.87 16.39
CA SER A 64 -14.35 9.69 14.96
C SER A 64 -14.14 10.99 14.18
N GLY A 65 -13.84 10.87 12.88
CA GLY A 65 -13.62 12.02 12.00
C GLY A 65 -12.52 12.95 12.52
N ALA A 66 -12.81 14.24 12.61
CA ALA A 66 -11.86 15.26 13.05
C ALA A 66 -11.35 15.06 14.50
N ASP A 67 -12.22 14.58 15.39
CA ASP A 67 -11.82 14.31 16.79
C ASP A 67 -10.80 13.16 16.85
N LEU A 68 -10.94 12.15 15.98
CA LEU A 68 -9.98 11.07 15.87
C LEU A 68 -8.65 11.56 15.27
N ASP A 69 -8.72 12.47 14.29
CA ASP A 69 -7.53 13.07 13.71
C ASP A 69 -6.73 13.86 14.75
N GLU A 70 -7.41 14.64 15.62
CA GLU A 70 -6.78 15.32 16.74
C GLU A 70 -6.10 14.34 17.72
N ARG A 71 -6.79 13.23 18.06
CA ARG A 71 -6.21 12.23 18.98
C ARG A 71 -5.01 11.52 18.36
N ALA A 72 -5.04 11.26 17.05
CA ALA A 72 -3.91 10.68 16.33
C ALA A 72 -2.73 11.67 16.22
N ASP A 73 -3.01 12.96 16.00
CA ASP A 73 -1.99 14.01 15.93
C ASP A 73 -1.24 14.22 17.24
N GLU A 74 -1.90 14.02 18.39
CA GLU A 74 -1.23 13.99 19.72
C GLU A 74 -0.15 12.91 19.80
N LEU A 75 -0.30 11.82 19.02
CA LEU A 75 0.70 10.76 18.87
C LEU A 75 1.70 11.03 17.74
N GLY A 76 1.58 12.15 17.05
CA GLY A 76 2.37 12.47 15.86
C GLY A 76 1.95 11.67 14.62
N ILE A 77 0.70 11.19 14.58
CA ILE A 77 0.18 10.35 13.50
C ILE A 77 -0.89 11.14 12.73
N THR A 78 -0.60 11.51 11.50
CA THR A 78 -1.56 12.14 10.59
C THR A 78 -2.28 11.10 9.75
N ARG A 79 -3.55 11.35 9.40
CA ARG A 79 -4.32 10.50 8.48
C ARG A 79 -3.64 10.43 7.11
N LEU A 80 -3.51 9.24 6.55
CA LEU A 80 -2.94 9.04 5.24
C LEU A 80 -3.93 9.54 4.16
N PRO A 81 -3.48 10.43 3.27
CA PRO A 81 -4.33 10.95 2.19
C PRO A 81 -4.57 9.88 1.12
N ALA A 82 -5.59 10.08 0.31
CA ALA A 82 -5.83 9.26 -0.87
C ALA A 82 -4.66 9.35 -1.86
N THR A 83 -4.29 8.23 -2.44
CA THR A 83 -3.25 8.15 -3.48
C THR A 83 -3.88 7.96 -4.85
N ARG A 84 -3.20 8.45 -5.88
CA ARG A 84 -3.68 8.33 -7.26
C ARG A 84 -3.18 7.03 -7.88
N ALA A 85 -4.05 6.35 -8.60
CA ALA A 85 -3.68 5.16 -9.34
C ALA A 85 -2.66 5.49 -10.43
N THR A 86 -1.64 4.65 -10.56
CA THR A 86 -0.59 4.76 -11.57
C THR A 86 -0.47 3.46 -12.36
N GLY A 87 -0.08 3.55 -13.61
CA GLY A 87 0.07 2.38 -14.46
C GLY A 87 0.72 2.71 -15.79
N THR A 88 0.67 1.78 -16.73
CA THR A 88 1.22 1.95 -18.07
C THR A 88 0.18 1.66 -19.13
N LEU A 89 0.15 2.47 -20.17
CA LEU A 89 -0.66 2.29 -21.37
C LEU A 89 0.25 2.02 -22.56
N THR A 90 -0.13 1.10 -23.42
CA THR A 90 0.46 0.97 -24.74
C THR A 90 -0.25 1.94 -25.68
N VAL A 91 0.45 2.96 -26.11
CA VAL A 91 -0.06 3.96 -27.05
C VAL A 91 0.47 3.65 -28.46
N THR A 92 -0.39 3.80 -29.44
CA THR A 92 -0.07 3.52 -30.85
C THR A 92 -0.30 4.78 -31.67
N ARG A 93 0.68 5.15 -32.49
CA ARG A 93 0.56 6.25 -33.47
C ARG A 93 0.28 5.71 -34.86
N ALA A 94 -0.23 6.57 -35.74
CA ALA A 94 -0.26 6.27 -37.17
C ALA A 94 1.17 6.07 -37.68
N SER A 95 1.36 5.19 -38.68
CA SER A 95 2.66 4.95 -39.29
C SER A 95 3.20 6.26 -39.87
N GLY A 96 4.41 6.63 -39.46
CA GLY A 96 5.06 7.88 -39.84
C GLY A 96 6.57 7.70 -39.95
N THR A 97 7.20 8.52 -40.77
CA THR A 97 8.64 8.46 -41.05
C THR A 97 9.52 9.22 -40.03
N GLY A 98 8.95 10.12 -39.23
CA GLY A 98 9.66 10.93 -38.26
C GLY A 98 9.64 10.39 -36.84
N SER A 99 10.47 10.95 -35.97
CA SER A 99 10.35 10.81 -34.53
C SER A 99 9.11 11.56 -34.04
N PHE A 100 8.45 11.02 -33.02
CA PHE A 100 7.26 11.60 -32.40
C PHE A 100 7.42 11.58 -30.88
N THR A 101 7.07 12.67 -30.22
CA THR A 101 7.08 12.75 -28.77
C THR A 101 5.66 13.04 -28.28
N LEU A 102 5.10 12.11 -27.51
CA LEU A 102 3.87 12.31 -26.77
C LEU A 102 4.22 13.10 -25.50
N PRO A 103 3.70 14.31 -25.30
CA PRO A 103 4.06 15.12 -24.14
C PRO A 103 3.46 14.57 -22.85
N ALA A 104 4.13 14.85 -21.74
CA ALA A 104 3.57 14.66 -20.41
C ALA A 104 2.26 15.46 -20.28
N GLY A 105 1.29 14.92 -19.53
CA GLY A 105 -0.03 15.53 -19.40
C GLY A 105 -1.01 15.16 -20.51
N SER A 106 -0.64 14.33 -21.50
CA SER A 106 -1.58 13.80 -22.48
C SER A 106 -2.65 12.95 -21.81
N LEU A 107 -3.92 13.14 -22.18
CA LEU A 107 -5.07 12.59 -21.46
C LEU A 107 -5.69 11.41 -22.18
N PHE A 108 -5.93 10.36 -21.40
CA PHE A 108 -6.66 9.16 -21.79
C PHE A 108 -7.80 8.94 -20.80
N GLY A 109 -8.83 8.23 -21.21
CA GLY A 109 -10.03 8.03 -20.39
C GLY A 109 -10.64 6.65 -20.50
N ARG A 110 -11.60 6.41 -19.64
CA ARG A 110 -12.53 5.29 -19.73
C ARG A 110 -13.68 5.68 -20.68
N LEU A 111 -14.35 4.66 -21.21
CA LEU A 111 -15.52 4.86 -22.09
C LEU A 111 -16.67 5.57 -21.34
N ASP A 112 -16.79 5.33 -20.04
CA ASP A 112 -17.80 5.95 -19.15
C ASP A 112 -17.44 7.39 -18.71
N SER A 113 -16.30 7.91 -19.14
CA SER A 113 -15.78 9.26 -18.83
C SER A 113 -15.61 9.59 -17.34
N SER A 114 -15.70 8.59 -16.46
CA SER A 114 -15.67 8.83 -15.01
C SER A 114 -14.29 9.22 -14.49
N VAL A 115 -13.21 8.69 -15.09
CA VAL A 115 -11.83 8.97 -14.69
C VAL A 115 -10.95 9.19 -15.90
N THR A 116 -10.06 10.16 -15.81
CA THR A 116 -9.04 10.45 -16.81
C THR A 116 -7.65 10.09 -16.29
N TYR A 117 -6.76 9.73 -17.19
CA TYR A 117 -5.38 9.38 -16.90
C TYR A 117 -4.46 10.27 -17.71
N ALA A 118 -3.51 10.92 -17.05
CA ALA A 118 -2.52 11.79 -17.68
C ALA A 118 -1.17 11.09 -17.74
N THR A 119 -0.45 11.23 -18.87
CA THR A 119 0.94 10.79 -18.96
C THR A 119 1.79 11.55 -17.95
N THR A 120 2.70 10.86 -17.26
CA THR A 120 3.55 11.45 -16.21
C THR A 120 4.87 12.00 -16.76
N GLN A 121 5.26 11.58 -17.96
CA GLN A 121 6.49 12.00 -18.62
C GLN A 121 6.32 11.98 -20.14
N ASP A 122 7.24 12.65 -20.84
CA ASP A 122 7.31 12.62 -22.29
C ASP A 122 7.69 11.22 -22.79
N VAL A 123 6.97 10.74 -23.80
CA VAL A 123 7.21 9.42 -24.41
C VAL A 123 7.63 9.63 -25.86
N THR A 124 8.90 9.40 -26.13
CA THR A 124 9.46 9.55 -27.49
C THR A 124 9.44 8.22 -28.24
N MET A 125 8.81 8.22 -29.40
CA MET A 125 8.82 7.13 -30.38
C MET A 125 9.76 7.48 -31.52
N LEU A 126 10.80 6.69 -31.71
CA LEU A 126 11.76 6.88 -32.81
C LEU A 126 11.10 6.61 -34.17
N ALA A 127 11.75 7.04 -35.25
CA ALA A 127 11.30 6.79 -36.61
C ALA A 127 11.09 5.29 -36.82
N GLY A 128 9.94 4.93 -37.39
CA GLY A 128 9.54 3.52 -37.61
C GLY A 128 8.91 2.79 -36.43
N VAL A 129 9.00 3.34 -35.22
CA VAL A 129 8.33 2.77 -34.04
C VAL A 129 6.89 3.27 -34.00
N THR A 130 5.92 2.35 -33.99
CA THR A 130 4.48 2.68 -34.03
C THR A 130 3.81 2.57 -32.67
N SER A 131 4.45 1.95 -31.66
CA SER A 131 3.89 1.80 -30.33
C SER A 131 4.93 2.01 -29.26
N ALA A 132 4.53 2.55 -28.11
CA ALA A 132 5.37 2.72 -26.92
C ALA A 132 4.55 2.58 -25.65
N LEU A 133 5.24 2.30 -24.55
CA LEU A 133 4.65 2.30 -23.21
C LEU A 133 4.66 3.73 -22.65
N ALA A 134 3.50 4.23 -22.26
CA ALA A 134 3.32 5.53 -21.65
C ALA A 134 2.93 5.33 -20.18
N PRO A 135 3.74 5.78 -19.21
CA PRO A 135 3.35 5.78 -17.82
C PRO A 135 2.29 6.85 -17.59
N VAL A 136 1.25 6.47 -16.87
CA VAL A 136 0.09 7.33 -16.62
C VAL A 136 -0.29 7.35 -15.14
N ARG A 137 -0.99 8.42 -14.75
CA ARG A 137 -1.55 8.60 -13.42
C ARG A 137 -2.99 9.09 -13.52
N ALA A 138 -3.85 8.55 -12.67
CA ALA A 138 -5.25 8.95 -12.60
C ALA A 138 -5.39 10.43 -12.17
N SER A 139 -6.37 11.12 -12.72
CA SER A 139 -6.72 12.49 -12.32
C SER A 139 -7.35 12.55 -10.93
N VAL A 140 -8.01 11.48 -10.52
CA VAL A 140 -8.68 11.35 -9.23
C VAL A 140 -7.81 10.52 -8.30
N ALA A 141 -7.68 10.95 -7.04
CA ALA A 141 -7.09 10.15 -5.99
C ALA A 141 -8.13 9.21 -5.41
N GLY A 142 -7.67 8.07 -4.90
CA GLY A 142 -8.55 7.06 -4.33
C GLY A 142 -8.72 5.84 -5.23
N GLU A 143 -9.45 4.90 -4.70
CA GLU A 143 -9.82 3.66 -5.40
C GLU A 143 -10.66 3.92 -6.65
N GLY A 144 -11.38 5.04 -6.71
CA GLY A 144 -12.08 5.49 -7.90
C GLY A 144 -11.17 5.69 -9.12
N GLY A 145 -9.86 5.87 -8.90
CA GLY A 145 -8.84 5.89 -9.96
C GLY A 145 -8.41 4.52 -10.47
N ASN A 146 -8.84 3.44 -9.84
CA ASN A 146 -8.48 2.08 -10.24
C ASN A 146 -9.33 1.62 -11.43
N VAL A 147 -8.76 0.78 -12.29
CA VAL A 147 -9.43 0.28 -13.48
C VAL A 147 -8.95 -1.13 -13.83
N GLY A 148 -9.88 -1.99 -14.23
CA GLY A 148 -9.58 -3.33 -14.74
C GLY A 148 -8.88 -3.29 -16.08
N THR A 149 -8.44 -4.45 -16.57
CA THR A 149 -7.75 -4.61 -17.85
C THR A 149 -8.60 -4.05 -18.99
N ARG A 150 -7.99 -3.31 -19.92
CA ARG A 150 -8.66 -2.67 -21.07
C ARG A 150 -9.68 -1.58 -20.72
N GLY A 151 -9.75 -1.15 -19.47
CA GLY A 151 -10.69 -0.12 -19.05
C GLY A 151 -10.35 1.28 -19.59
N VAL A 152 -9.07 1.57 -19.86
CA VAL A 152 -8.64 2.81 -20.51
C VAL A 152 -8.56 2.57 -22.02
N SER A 153 -9.52 3.13 -22.76
CA SER A 153 -9.66 2.90 -24.21
C SER A 153 -9.95 4.16 -25.02
N VAL A 154 -10.13 5.31 -24.37
CA VAL A 154 -10.48 6.58 -25.01
C VAL A 154 -9.28 7.52 -25.01
N ILE A 155 -8.99 8.14 -26.15
CA ILE A 155 -8.01 9.20 -26.29
C ILE A 155 -8.75 10.54 -26.16
N LEU A 156 -8.43 11.30 -25.10
CA LEU A 156 -9.10 12.56 -24.83
C LEU A 156 -8.28 13.76 -25.35
N SER A 157 -6.98 13.76 -25.08
CA SER A 157 -6.06 14.82 -25.53
C SER A 157 -4.65 14.22 -25.69
N ALA A 158 -4.42 13.55 -26.83
CA ALA A 158 -3.13 12.98 -27.19
C ALA A 158 -2.98 13.05 -28.71
N GLU A 159 -2.55 14.22 -29.20
CA GLU A 159 -2.39 14.50 -30.62
C GLU A 159 -1.39 13.50 -31.24
N GLY A 160 -1.71 12.96 -32.41
CA GLY A 160 -0.86 11.98 -33.12
C GLY A 160 -0.99 10.53 -32.65
N ILE A 161 -1.72 10.24 -31.56
CA ILE A 161 -2.04 8.89 -31.12
C ILE A 161 -3.36 8.44 -31.73
N VAL A 162 -3.37 7.23 -32.28
CA VAL A 162 -4.54 6.64 -32.96
C VAL A 162 -5.11 5.44 -32.20
N GLY A 163 -4.39 4.92 -31.21
CA GLY A 163 -4.85 3.81 -30.40
C GLY A 163 -4.21 3.80 -29.02
N VAL A 164 -4.96 3.31 -28.04
CA VAL A 164 -4.51 3.08 -26.69
C VAL A 164 -4.99 1.72 -26.22
N VAL A 165 -4.11 0.97 -25.59
CA VAL A 165 -4.43 -0.34 -24.99
C VAL A 165 -3.81 -0.40 -23.60
N GLN A 166 -4.62 -0.80 -22.64
CA GLN A 166 -4.17 -1.11 -21.30
C GLN A 166 -3.98 -2.62 -21.17
N GLY A 167 -2.74 -3.05 -20.92
CA GLY A 167 -2.37 -4.47 -20.88
C GLY A 167 -2.58 -5.12 -19.51
N SER A 168 -2.52 -4.34 -18.43
CA SER A 168 -2.65 -4.80 -17.04
C SER A 168 -3.61 -3.90 -16.24
N PRO A 169 -4.28 -4.41 -15.19
CA PRO A 169 -5.12 -3.59 -14.33
C PRO A 169 -4.29 -2.48 -13.67
N ILE A 170 -4.91 -1.34 -13.42
CA ILE A 170 -4.38 -0.27 -12.58
C ILE A 170 -5.15 -0.34 -11.26
N ALA A 171 -4.54 -0.81 -10.18
CA ALA A 171 -5.21 -1.15 -8.93
C ALA A 171 -4.47 -0.63 -7.67
N ASN A 172 -3.57 0.34 -7.83
CA ASN A 172 -2.74 0.87 -6.73
C ASN A 172 -3.22 2.23 -6.20
N GLY A 173 -4.32 2.77 -6.70
CA GLY A 173 -4.99 3.91 -6.09
C GLY A 173 -5.66 3.50 -4.78
N GLN A 174 -5.47 4.27 -3.73
CA GLN A 174 -6.01 4.00 -2.40
C GLN A 174 -6.79 5.21 -1.91
N ASP A 175 -7.92 4.98 -1.27
CA ASP A 175 -8.68 6.04 -0.63
C ASP A 175 -7.94 6.63 0.56
N ALA A 176 -8.42 7.77 1.05
CA ALA A 176 -7.97 8.30 2.31
C ALA A 176 -8.24 7.27 3.42
N GLU A 177 -7.34 7.20 4.37
CA GLU A 177 -7.42 6.25 5.48
C GLU A 177 -8.74 6.40 6.24
N SER A 178 -9.46 5.30 6.43
CA SER A 178 -10.69 5.27 7.21
C SER A 178 -10.41 5.42 8.72
N ASP A 179 -11.42 5.82 9.50
CA ASP A 179 -11.31 5.92 10.95
C ASP A 179 -10.84 4.60 11.59
N ALA A 180 -11.36 3.48 11.11
CA ALA A 180 -10.96 2.16 11.59
C ALA A 180 -9.48 1.85 11.30
N ALA A 181 -9.01 2.21 10.11
CA ALA A 181 -7.62 2.01 9.71
C ALA A 181 -6.66 2.92 10.52
N LEU A 182 -7.01 4.22 10.67
CA LEU A 182 -6.24 5.18 11.46
C LEU A 182 -6.14 4.73 12.91
N ARG A 183 -7.27 4.31 13.52
CA ARG A 183 -7.29 3.79 14.90
C ARG A 183 -6.41 2.54 15.04
N GLY A 184 -6.51 1.61 14.11
CA GLY A 184 -5.67 0.41 14.08
C GLY A 184 -4.19 0.75 13.93
N ARG A 185 -3.84 1.76 13.11
CA ARG A 185 -2.46 2.23 12.94
C ARG A 185 -1.93 2.92 14.18
N ALA A 186 -2.73 3.77 14.82
CA ALA A 186 -2.35 4.43 16.09
C ALA A 186 -2.12 3.41 17.22
N THR A 187 -2.97 2.38 17.31
CA THR A 187 -2.77 1.28 18.28
C THR A 187 -1.48 0.50 17.98
N ARG A 188 -1.21 0.17 16.70
CA ARG A 188 0.05 -0.47 16.31
C ARG A 188 1.26 0.40 16.62
N TYR A 189 1.17 1.71 16.42
CA TYR A 189 2.23 2.64 16.80
C TYR A 189 2.55 2.58 18.29
N LEU A 190 1.54 2.67 19.16
CA LEU A 190 1.74 2.54 20.59
C LEU A 190 2.43 1.22 20.97
N ASN A 191 2.04 0.13 20.33
CA ASN A 191 2.66 -1.18 20.51
C ASN A 191 4.08 -1.25 19.93
N SER A 192 4.39 -0.42 18.95
CA SER A 192 5.69 -0.39 18.23
C SER A 192 6.71 0.58 18.83
N LEU A 193 6.39 1.29 19.91
CA LEU A 193 7.34 2.20 20.56
C LEU A 193 8.61 1.49 21.05
N ALA A 194 8.57 0.19 21.24
CA ALA A 194 9.75 -0.64 21.34
C ALA A 194 10.33 -0.88 19.94
N ARG A 195 11.27 -0.04 19.50
CA ARG A 195 11.97 -0.19 18.19
C ARG A 195 12.55 -1.59 18.02
N CYS A 196 12.73 -2.01 16.77
CA CYS A 196 13.35 -3.28 16.36
C CYS A 196 12.48 -4.53 16.52
N GLN A 197 11.22 -4.38 16.87
CA GLN A 197 10.26 -5.49 16.81
C GLN A 197 9.67 -5.62 15.39
N PRO A 198 9.26 -6.81 14.97
CA PRO A 198 8.61 -7.02 13.67
C PRO A 198 7.43 -6.06 13.44
N SER A 199 6.59 -5.87 14.46
CA SER A 199 5.44 -4.94 14.41
C SER A 199 5.84 -3.48 14.17
N ALA A 200 6.99 -3.05 14.69
CA ALA A 200 7.50 -1.70 14.46
C ALA A 200 7.98 -1.50 13.02
N LEU A 201 8.62 -2.51 12.44
CA LEU A 201 9.08 -2.50 11.05
C LEU A 201 7.89 -2.52 10.07
N GLU A 202 6.90 -3.37 10.34
CA GLU A 202 5.65 -3.43 9.57
C GLU A 202 4.86 -2.11 9.67
N TYR A 203 4.75 -1.54 10.87
CA TYR A 203 4.12 -0.24 11.07
C TYR A 203 4.82 0.85 10.27
N ALA A 204 6.15 0.94 10.35
CA ALA A 204 6.93 1.94 9.64
C ALA A 204 6.72 1.82 8.11
N ALA A 205 6.72 0.58 7.58
CA ALA A 205 6.48 0.35 6.16
C ALA A 205 5.06 0.75 5.71
N LEU A 206 4.03 0.38 6.48
CA LEU A 206 2.63 0.70 6.17
C LEU A 206 2.28 2.17 6.37
N SER A 207 3.08 2.91 7.15
CA SER A 207 2.88 4.34 7.40
C SER A 207 3.66 5.24 6.45
N PHE A 208 4.60 4.67 5.71
CA PHE A 208 5.47 5.42 4.80
C PHE A 208 4.76 5.70 3.48
N THR A 209 5.01 6.88 2.95
CA THR A 209 4.60 7.27 1.60
C THR A 209 5.85 7.68 0.82
N ALA A 210 6.11 7.02 -0.28
CA ALA A 210 7.26 7.31 -1.12
C ALA A 210 7.11 8.65 -1.86
N SER A 211 8.22 9.15 -2.41
CA SER A 211 8.27 10.44 -3.12
C SER A 211 7.36 10.51 -4.36
N ASP A 212 7.06 9.35 -4.96
CA ASP A 212 6.12 9.18 -6.07
C ASP A 212 4.66 9.04 -5.61
N ASN A 213 4.39 9.18 -4.30
CA ASN A 213 3.11 9.03 -3.65
C ASN A 213 2.58 7.58 -3.61
N THR A 214 3.45 6.56 -3.79
CA THR A 214 3.09 5.17 -3.56
C THR A 214 3.19 4.81 -2.08
N ARG A 215 2.36 3.85 -1.63
CA ARG A 215 2.33 3.33 -0.26
C ARG A 215 2.28 1.81 -0.28
N ALA A 216 2.87 1.20 0.74
CA ALA A 216 2.68 -0.22 0.95
C ALA A 216 1.21 -0.49 1.37
N SER A 217 0.57 -1.44 0.71
CA SER A 217 -0.72 -2.01 1.12
C SER A 217 -0.52 -3.16 2.10
N THR A 218 0.59 -3.87 1.95
CA THR A 218 0.98 -4.99 2.81
C THR A 218 2.46 -4.93 3.16
N ALA A 219 2.78 -5.26 4.40
CA ALA A 219 4.14 -5.39 4.90
C ALA A 219 4.20 -6.56 5.86
N THR A 220 5.16 -7.45 5.71
CA THR A 220 5.34 -8.62 6.57
C THR A 220 6.82 -8.84 6.84
N CYS A 221 7.15 -8.96 8.12
CA CYS A 221 8.51 -9.13 8.60
C CYS A 221 8.82 -10.63 8.80
N TYR A 222 9.97 -11.06 8.32
CA TYR A 222 10.47 -12.42 8.48
C TYR A 222 11.86 -12.41 9.09
N GLU A 223 12.07 -13.22 10.11
CA GLU A 223 13.40 -13.55 10.60
C GLU A 223 13.94 -14.79 9.87
N ASP A 224 15.22 -14.76 9.54
CA ASP A 224 15.92 -15.93 8.99
C ASP A 224 16.27 -16.90 10.15
N PRO A 225 15.63 -18.07 10.27
CA PRO A 225 15.86 -18.97 11.39
C PRO A 225 17.26 -19.60 11.36
N VAL A 226 17.94 -19.57 10.23
CA VAL A 226 19.28 -20.15 10.04
C VAL A 226 20.36 -19.11 10.24
N ARG A 227 20.11 -17.86 9.84
CA ARG A 227 21.08 -16.76 9.93
C ARG A 227 20.59 -15.75 10.94
N LEU A 228 20.94 -15.93 12.19
CA LEU A 228 20.54 -15.05 13.29
C LEU A 228 20.93 -13.60 13.01
N GLY A 229 20.01 -12.68 13.31
CA GLY A 229 20.18 -11.26 13.08
C GLY A 229 19.91 -10.78 11.65
N ARG A 230 19.45 -11.67 10.77
CA ARG A 230 18.96 -11.29 9.44
C ARG A 230 17.43 -11.19 9.45
N VAL A 231 16.96 -10.02 9.09
CA VAL A 231 15.52 -9.70 9.02
C VAL A 231 15.19 -9.26 7.60
N GLU A 232 14.11 -9.79 7.06
CA GLU A 232 13.58 -9.43 5.74
C GLU A 232 12.17 -8.87 5.90
N LEU A 233 11.97 -7.66 5.42
CA LEU A 233 10.68 -6.99 5.39
C LEU A 233 10.15 -7.04 3.95
N LEU A 234 9.13 -7.86 3.74
CA LEU A 234 8.47 -7.99 2.45
C LEU A 234 7.36 -6.95 2.34
N VAL A 235 7.39 -6.15 1.28
CA VAL A 235 6.41 -5.09 1.04
C VAL A 235 5.77 -5.22 -0.34
N ASP A 236 4.52 -4.82 -0.45
CA ASP A 236 3.79 -4.71 -1.70
C ASP A 236 2.78 -3.56 -1.64
N ASP A 237 2.56 -2.88 -2.76
CA ASP A 237 1.62 -1.76 -2.88
C ASP A 237 0.22 -2.17 -3.35
N GLY A 238 0.00 -3.48 -3.56
CA GLY A 238 -1.24 -4.03 -4.13
C GLY A 238 -1.15 -4.30 -5.63
N SER A 239 -0.19 -3.70 -6.34
CA SER A 239 0.02 -3.93 -7.77
C SER A 239 0.88 -5.16 -8.08
N GLY A 240 1.67 -5.60 -7.11
CA GLY A 240 2.66 -6.67 -7.27
C GLY A 240 4.05 -6.12 -7.57
N LEU A 241 4.69 -5.50 -6.59
CA LEU A 241 6.04 -4.91 -6.70
C LEU A 241 7.15 -5.92 -7.06
N GLY A 242 6.90 -7.23 -6.94
CA GLY A 242 7.86 -8.26 -7.34
C GLY A 242 8.34 -8.17 -8.78
N ASP A 243 7.54 -7.51 -9.64
CA ASP A 243 7.86 -7.21 -11.03
C ASP A 243 8.41 -5.78 -11.20
N ALA A 244 8.66 -5.06 -10.11
CA ALA A 244 9.11 -3.66 -10.15
C ALA A 244 10.46 -3.55 -10.88
N PRO A 245 10.64 -2.55 -11.74
CA PRO A 245 11.87 -2.38 -12.49
C PRO A 245 13.03 -2.09 -11.55
N LEU A 246 14.05 -2.94 -11.64
CA LEU A 246 15.32 -2.71 -10.99
C LEU A 246 16.06 -1.60 -11.71
N THR A 247 16.43 -0.55 -11.00
CA THR A 247 17.32 0.46 -11.56
C THR A 247 18.74 -0.06 -11.49
N ARG A 248 19.34 -0.32 -12.65
CA ARG A 248 20.77 -0.59 -12.73
C ARG A 248 21.52 0.70 -12.53
N LEU A 249 22.20 0.85 -11.40
CA LEU A 249 23.21 1.86 -11.25
C LEU A 249 24.48 1.36 -11.94
N GLY A 250 24.64 1.79 -13.19
CA GLY A 250 25.80 1.46 -14.01
C GLY A 250 27.05 2.28 -13.68
N ALA A 251 27.02 3.11 -12.67
CA ALA A 251 28.16 3.89 -12.24
C ALA A 251 29.03 3.04 -11.29
N SER A 252 30.21 2.65 -11.77
CA SER A 252 31.25 2.17 -10.86
C SER A 252 31.62 3.33 -9.92
N THR A 253 31.45 3.11 -8.61
CA THR A 253 32.03 3.99 -7.62
C THR A 253 33.50 3.61 -7.43
N SER A 254 34.38 4.57 -7.66
CA SER A 254 35.83 4.38 -7.48
C SER A 254 36.26 4.97 -6.16
N HIS A 255 36.95 4.19 -5.34
CA HIS A 255 37.45 4.60 -4.04
C HIS A 255 38.95 4.47 -4.00
N LEU A 256 39.65 5.57 -3.71
CA LEU A 256 41.08 5.57 -3.48
C LEU A 256 41.34 5.06 -2.07
N VAL A 257 42.19 4.05 -1.96
CA VAL A 257 42.62 3.48 -0.68
C VAL A 257 43.59 4.42 0.00
N THR A 258 43.18 4.98 1.13
CA THR A 258 44.02 5.91 1.93
C THR A 258 44.66 5.25 3.14
N SER A 259 44.22 4.07 3.54
CA SER A 259 44.76 3.30 4.67
C SER A 259 44.59 1.80 4.40
N THR A 260 45.52 0.99 4.90
CA THR A 260 45.43 -0.47 4.89
C THR A 260 44.67 -0.98 6.09
N GLY A 261 44.07 -2.17 6.00
CA GLY A 261 43.25 -2.79 7.03
C GLY A 261 41.80 -2.89 6.61
N SER A 262 40.94 -3.27 7.55
CA SER A 262 39.50 -3.36 7.28
C SER A 262 38.88 -1.96 7.16
N PHE A 263 38.26 -1.67 6.03
CA PHE A 263 37.57 -0.41 5.79
C PHE A 263 36.29 -0.61 4.98
N ILE A 264 35.47 0.42 4.91
CA ILE A 264 34.17 0.39 4.28
C ILE A 264 34.17 1.24 3.01
N VAL A 265 33.69 0.64 1.93
CA VAL A 265 33.41 1.31 0.66
C VAL A 265 31.92 1.34 0.47
N GLY A 266 31.29 2.51 0.45
CA GLY A 266 29.84 2.66 0.38
C GLY A 266 29.36 2.86 -1.04
N ALA A 267 28.22 2.23 -1.39
CA ALA A 267 27.39 2.61 -2.53
C ALA A 267 26.18 3.46 -2.13
N GLU A 268 26.04 3.74 -0.84
CA GLU A 268 24.99 4.60 -0.23
C GLU A 268 23.54 4.14 -0.46
N ARG A 269 23.32 3.01 -1.14
CA ARG A 269 21.97 2.47 -1.41
C ARG A 269 21.96 0.95 -1.28
N ALA A 270 20.87 0.42 -0.76
CA ALA A 270 20.63 -1.01 -0.70
C ALA A 270 20.81 -1.68 -2.08
N MET A 271 21.59 -2.76 -2.10
CA MET A 271 21.88 -3.52 -3.31
C MET A 271 20.97 -4.74 -3.40
N VAL A 272 20.51 -5.05 -4.59
CA VAL A 272 19.75 -6.28 -4.88
C VAL A 272 20.67 -7.47 -5.07
N SER A 273 21.82 -7.24 -5.72
CA SER A 273 22.83 -8.26 -5.98
C SER A 273 24.19 -7.79 -5.45
N ALA A 274 25.06 -8.76 -5.14
CA ALA A 274 26.43 -8.45 -4.77
C ALA A 274 27.14 -7.74 -5.95
N PRO A 275 27.88 -6.65 -5.68
CA PRO A 275 28.63 -5.95 -6.72
C PRO A 275 29.90 -6.74 -7.09
N THR A 276 30.43 -6.46 -8.25
CA THR A 276 31.80 -6.86 -8.60
C THR A 276 32.77 -5.81 -8.09
N VAL A 277 33.71 -6.21 -7.29
CA VAL A 277 34.79 -5.34 -6.78
C VAL A 277 36.07 -5.67 -7.49
N THR A 278 36.70 -4.66 -8.07
CA THR A 278 38.02 -4.79 -8.71
C THR A 278 39.01 -3.82 -8.09
N ARG A 279 40.24 -4.26 -7.89
CA ARG A 279 41.36 -3.44 -7.48
C ARG A 279 42.17 -3.03 -8.71
N SER A 280 42.54 -1.78 -8.81
CA SER A 280 43.44 -1.27 -9.83
C SER A 280 44.73 -0.74 -9.14
N ARG A 281 45.86 -1.32 -9.46
CA ARG A 281 47.21 -0.95 -8.96
C ARG A 281 48.13 -0.72 -10.14
N GLY A 282 48.68 0.49 -10.27
CA GLY A 282 49.61 0.81 -11.37
C GLY A 282 49.00 0.59 -12.76
N GLY A 283 47.68 0.75 -12.94
CA GLY A 283 47.00 0.53 -14.20
C GLY A 283 46.57 -0.93 -14.48
N VAL A 284 46.93 -1.86 -13.60
CA VAL A 284 46.54 -3.26 -13.70
C VAL A 284 45.32 -3.51 -12.82
N SER A 285 44.22 -3.98 -13.42
CA SER A 285 42.98 -4.34 -12.73
C SER A 285 42.95 -5.83 -12.38
N ALA A 286 42.64 -6.15 -11.13
CA ALA A 286 42.46 -7.51 -10.64
C ALA A 286 41.11 -7.62 -9.90
N PRO A 287 40.31 -8.67 -10.11
CA PRO A 287 39.08 -8.89 -9.38
C PRO A 287 39.38 -9.30 -7.93
N LEU A 288 38.59 -8.83 -6.99
CA LEU A 288 38.55 -9.26 -5.61
C LEU A 288 37.47 -10.33 -5.42
N ILE A 289 37.67 -11.22 -4.45
CA ILE A 289 36.80 -12.37 -4.20
C ILE A 289 35.92 -12.11 -2.98
N GLU A 290 34.60 -12.19 -3.15
CA GLU A 290 33.65 -12.08 -2.03
C GLU A 290 33.86 -13.23 -1.03
N GLY A 291 33.85 -12.90 0.25
CA GLY A 291 34.11 -13.82 1.36
C GLY A 291 35.57 -14.05 1.70
N VAL A 292 36.49 -13.61 0.84
CA VAL A 292 37.95 -13.67 1.06
C VAL A 292 38.53 -12.26 1.19
N ASP A 293 38.32 -11.42 0.19
CA ASP A 293 38.85 -10.07 0.13
C ASP A 293 37.87 -9.02 0.63
N TYR A 294 36.58 -9.27 0.43
CA TYR A 294 35.51 -8.36 0.88
C TYR A 294 34.24 -9.11 1.26
N ALA A 295 33.41 -8.44 2.06
CA ALA A 295 32.06 -8.86 2.41
C ALA A 295 31.05 -7.77 2.05
N VAL A 296 29.85 -8.16 1.63
CA VAL A 296 28.82 -7.21 1.21
C VAL A 296 27.66 -7.19 2.19
N SER A 297 27.28 -6.01 2.64
CA SER A 297 26.00 -5.76 3.31
C SER A 297 25.00 -5.22 2.30
N LEU A 298 24.22 -6.11 1.68
CA LEU A 298 23.29 -5.74 0.61
C LEU A 298 22.26 -4.69 1.05
N GLY A 299 21.70 -4.84 2.26
CA GLY A 299 20.69 -3.90 2.80
C GLY A 299 21.24 -2.49 2.97
N ARG A 300 22.52 -2.36 3.34
CA ARG A 300 23.20 -1.07 3.53
C ARG A 300 23.87 -0.53 2.28
N GLY A 301 24.04 -1.36 1.25
CA GLY A 301 24.87 -1.01 0.10
C GLY A 301 26.34 -0.76 0.46
N ILE A 302 26.85 -1.54 1.41
CA ILE A 302 28.21 -1.37 1.93
C ILE A 302 29.05 -2.59 1.56
N VAL A 303 30.23 -2.32 1.05
CA VAL A 303 31.27 -3.31 0.83
C VAL A 303 32.33 -3.14 1.94
N HIS A 304 32.47 -4.17 2.76
CA HIS A 304 33.52 -4.25 3.76
C HIS A 304 34.74 -4.92 3.14
N VAL A 305 35.85 -4.20 3.02
CA VAL A 305 37.11 -4.77 2.64
C VAL A 305 37.72 -5.45 3.88
N LEU A 306 38.13 -6.70 3.71
CA LEU A 306 38.67 -7.51 4.80
C LEU A 306 40.16 -7.28 4.96
N GLU A 307 40.68 -7.48 6.17
CA GLU A 307 42.09 -7.26 6.50
C GLU A 307 43.05 -8.19 5.71
N ALA A 308 42.53 -9.36 5.30
CA ALA A 308 43.29 -10.35 4.52
C ALA A 308 43.40 -10.00 3.03
N ALA A 309 42.71 -8.98 2.55
CA ALA A 309 42.74 -8.59 1.14
C ALA A 309 44.11 -8.03 0.73
N ASP A 310 44.57 -8.41 -0.46
CA ASP A 310 45.79 -7.82 -1.05
C ASP A 310 45.52 -6.41 -1.57
N ILE A 311 45.46 -5.45 -0.64
CA ILE A 311 45.17 -4.05 -0.90
C ILE A 311 46.23 -3.19 -0.27
N ALA A 312 46.74 -2.21 -1.03
CA ALA A 312 47.74 -1.25 -0.58
C ALA A 312 47.17 0.18 -0.66
N VAL A 313 47.86 1.09 0.05
CA VAL A 313 47.59 2.54 -0.10
C VAL A 313 47.83 2.93 -1.56
N ASP A 314 47.03 3.84 -2.09
CA ASP A 314 46.97 4.29 -3.48
C ASP A 314 46.37 3.28 -4.48
N ASP A 315 45.89 2.12 -4.04
CA ASP A 315 45.03 1.28 -4.87
C ASP A 315 43.69 1.95 -5.14
N LEU A 316 43.13 1.76 -6.34
CA LEU A 316 41.82 2.22 -6.69
C LEU A 316 40.86 1.02 -6.68
N LEU A 317 39.85 1.06 -5.78
CA LEU A 317 38.83 0.06 -5.73
C LEU A 317 37.61 0.54 -6.55
N ASN A 318 37.19 -0.28 -7.51
CA ASN A 318 36.02 -0.02 -8.31
C ASN A 318 34.93 -1.01 -7.91
N VAL A 319 33.80 -0.47 -7.42
CA VAL A 319 32.59 -1.24 -7.13
C VAL A 319 31.62 -1.05 -8.31
N SER A 320 31.30 -2.12 -9.01
CA SER A 320 30.51 -2.06 -10.24
C SER A 320 29.47 -3.18 -10.34
N SER A 321 28.60 -3.09 -11.31
CA SER A 321 27.66 -4.14 -11.69
C SER A 321 26.68 -4.56 -10.58
N TYR A 322 26.08 -3.60 -9.89
CA TYR A 322 25.02 -3.88 -8.91
C TYR A 322 23.69 -3.20 -9.28
N TYR A 323 22.62 -3.79 -8.77
CA TYR A 323 21.27 -3.26 -8.91
C TYR A 323 20.76 -2.75 -7.57
N VAL A 324 19.94 -1.72 -7.62
CA VAL A 324 19.24 -1.17 -6.45
C VAL A 324 17.75 -1.12 -6.73
N TYR A 325 16.94 -1.28 -5.69
CA TYR A 325 15.53 -0.98 -5.78
C TYR A 325 15.34 0.54 -5.83
N ALA A 326 14.41 0.99 -6.70
CA ALA A 326 13.95 2.37 -6.77
C ALA A 326 12.55 2.49 -6.14
N GLY A 327 12.04 3.73 -6.02
CA GLY A 327 10.70 4.00 -5.51
C GLY A 327 10.48 3.49 -4.10
N LEU A 328 9.27 3.00 -3.81
CA LEU A 328 8.84 2.61 -2.47
C LEU A 328 9.83 1.69 -1.75
N VAL A 329 10.33 0.63 -2.40
CA VAL A 329 11.23 -0.34 -1.76
C VAL A 329 12.58 0.29 -1.39
N GLY A 330 13.16 1.10 -2.29
CA GLY A 330 14.44 1.76 -2.06
C GLY A 330 14.37 2.84 -0.98
N GLU A 331 13.32 3.63 -0.99
CA GLU A 331 13.10 4.68 0.00
C GLU A 331 12.76 4.08 1.38
N LEU A 332 11.97 3.01 1.43
CA LEU A 332 11.74 2.27 2.67
C LEU A 332 13.02 1.67 3.24
N GLN A 333 13.89 1.11 2.40
CA GLN A 333 15.19 0.60 2.88
C GLN A 333 16.02 1.72 3.53
N ALA A 334 16.03 2.90 2.92
CA ALA A 334 16.73 4.06 3.49
C ALA A 334 16.14 4.49 4.84
N LEU A 335 14.82 4.52 4.95
CA LEU A 335 14.12 4.80 6.21
C LEU A 335 14.47 3.78 7.30
N MET A 336 14.50 2.50 6.96
CA MET A 336 14.78 1.42 7.91
C MET A 336 16.21 1.45 8.43
N GLU A 337 17.17 1.72 7.55
CA GLU A 337 18.60 1.81 7.92
C GLU A 337 18.93 3.11 8.66
N GLY A 338 18.18 4.19 8.38
CA GLY A 338 18.47 5.52 8.94
C GLY A 338 19.69 6.19 8.31
N THR A 339 20.08 7.32 8.90
CA THR A 339 21.22 8.10 8.42
C THR A 339 22.53 7.42 8.83
N ALA A 340 23.49 7.34 7.92
CA ALA A 340 24.82 6.80 8.21
C ALA A 340 25.48 7.57 9.37
N GLY A 341 25.89 6.84 10.40
CA GLY A 341 26.49 7.42 11.61
C GLY A 341 25.49 7.79 12.72
N ASP A 342 24.18 7.85 12.44
CA ASP A 342 23.14 8.07 13.44
C ASP A 342 22.35 6.77 13.69
N VAL A 343 22.73 6.04 14.73
CA VAL A 343 22.07 4.78 15.13
C VAL A 343 20.65 4.98 15.67
N THR A 344 20.22 6.22 15.87
CA THR A 344 18.89 6.55 16.41
C THR A 344 17.88 6.90 15.33
N SER A 345 18.31 7.19 14.10
CA SER A 345 17.44 7.67 13.01
C SER A 345 16.66 6.56 12.31
N GLY A 346 17.11 5.29 12.36
CA GLY A 346 16.47 4.15 11.71
C GLY A 346 15.64 3.27 12.65
N TYR A 347 15.01 2.26 12.06
CA TYR A 347 14.23 1.24 12.78
C TYR A 347 15.04 -0.04 13.07
N ARG A 348 16.19 -0.18 12.46
CA ARG A 348 17.03 -1.38 12.58
C ARG A 348 17.71 -1.47 13.94
N ALA A 349 17.73 -2.69 14.52
CA ALA A 349 18.54 -2.96 15.72
C ALA A 349 20.04 -2.93 15.40
N ALA A 350 20.84 -2.49 16.37
CA ALA A 350 22.28 -2.61 16.28
C ALA A 350 22.70 -4.08 16.12
N GLY A 351 23.60 -4.36 15.16
CA GLY A 351 24.09 -5.72 14.92
C GLY A 351 23.17 -6.60 14.04
N THR A 352 21.99 -6.13 13.67
CA THR A 352 21.11 -6.86 12.73
C THR A 352 21.27 -6.39 11.30
N SER A 353 20.97 -7.27 10.34
CA SER A 353 20.88 -6.93 8.91
C SER A 353 19.40 -6.91 8.51
N LEU A 354 18.90 -5.75 8.16
CA LEU A 354 17.51 -5.58 7.69
C LEU A 354 17.52 -5.35 6.18
N ARG A 355 16.69 -6.09 5.47
CA ARG A 355 16.48 -5.93 4.03
C ARG A 355 15.01 -5.69 3.75
N VAL A 356 14.68 -4.61 3.06
CA VAL A 356 13.37 -4.40 2.47
C VAL A 356 13.37 -5.00 1.07
N LEU A 357 12.43 -5.88 0.81
CA LEU A 357 12.31 -6.60 -0.45
C LEU A 357 10.88 -6.49 -0.97
N PRO A 358 10.68 -6.44 -2.28
CA PRO A 358 9.36 -6.62 -2.83
C PRO A 358 8.87 -8.04 -2.52
N ALA A 359 7.61 -8.19 -2.14
CA ALA A 359 7.04 -9.51 -1.95
C ALA A 359 7.01 -10.27 -3.29
N PRO A 360 7.45 -11.55 -3.32
CA PRO A 360 7.31 -12.38 -4.51
C PRO A 360 5.83 -12.45 -4.93
N VAL A 361 5.54 -12.30 -6.21
CA VAL A 361 4.18 -12.23 -6.76
C VAL A 361 3.82 -13.54 -7.44
N GLN A 362 2.63 -14.06 -7.11
CA GLN A 362 1.97 -15.11 -7.88
C GLN A 362 0.69 -14.53 -8.46
N ARG A 363 0.60 -14.49 -9.78
CA ARG A 363 -0.58 -13.96 -10.45
C ARG A 363 -1.66 -15.03 -10.56
N VAL A 364 -2.89 -14.63 -10.26
CA VAL A 364 -4.08 -15.48 -10.32
C VAL A 364 -4.99 -14.96 -11.43
N ASP A 365 -5.22 -15.80 -12.43
CA ASP A 365 -6.20 -15.51 -13.48
C ASP A 365 -7.60 -15.89 -12.98
N VAL A 366 -8.54 -14.97 -13.14
CA VAL A 366 -9.92 -15.13 -12.67
C VAL A 366 -10.88 -14.93 -13.82
N ASP A 367 -11.67 -15.96 -14.12
CA ASP A 367 -12.79 -15.89 -15.05
C ASP A 367 -14.11 -16.05 -14.28
N LEU A 368 -15.02 -15.11 -14.45
CA LEU A 368 -16.29 -15.04 -13.76
C LEU A 368 -17.44 -15.08 -14.77
N LEU A 369 -18.44 -15.88 -14.48
CA LEU A 369 -19.73 -15.84 -15.17
C LEU A 369 -20.71 -15.08 -14.29
N ILE A 370 -21.19 -13.93 -14.76
CA ILE A 370 -22.10 -13.08 -14.02
C ILE A 370 -23.49 -13.06 -14.66
N THR A 371 -24.51 -12.95 -13.84
CA THR A 371 -25.89 -12.67 -14.27
C THR A 371 -26.21 -11.25 -13.83
N ALA A 372 -26.44 -10.37 -14.80
CA ALA A 372 -26.77 -8.97 -14.54
C ALA A 372 -28.27 -8.71 -14.55
N VAL A 373 -28.69 -7.62 -13.94
CA VAL A 373 -30.08 -7.11 -13.97
C VAL A 373 -30.44 -6.72 -15.41
N GLU A 374 -31.66 -7.03 -15.80
CA GLU A 374 -32.18 -6.68 -17.11
C GLU A 374 -32.22 -5.15 -17.33
N GLY A 375 -31.71 -4.68 -18.47
CA GLY A 375 -31.61 -3.26 -18.79
C GLY A 375 -30.41 -2.51 -18.22
N GLY A 376 -29.53 -3.20 -17.48
CA GLY A 376 -28.28 -2.62 -16.99
C GLY A 376 -27.22 -2.50 -18.11
N ASP A 377 -26.28 -1.56 -17.94
CA ASP A 377 -25.09 -1.48 -18.81
C ASP A 377 -24.13 -2.63 -18.49
N ILE A 378 -24.22 -3.69 -19.29
CA ILE A 378 -23.43 -4.92 -19.14
C ILE A 378 -21.92 -4.61 -19.14
N THR A 379 -21.48 -3.66 -19.98
CA THR A 379 -20.06 -3.33 -20.09
C THR A 379 -19.53 -2.65 -18.83
N ALA A 380 -20.31 -1.74 -18.26
CA ALA A 380 -19.99 -1.09 -17.01
C ALA A 380 -19.97 -2.11 -15.85
N ILE A 381 -21.00 -2.95 -15.73
CA ILE A 381 -21.12 -3.95 -14.67
C ILE A 381 -19.96 -4.96 -14.74
N THR A 382 -19.58 -5.46 -15.91
CA THR A 382 -18.46 -6.39 -16.07
C THR A 382 -17.15 -5.73 -15.65
N GLY A 383 -16.88 -4.49 -16.07
CA GLY A 383 -15.69 -3.75 -15.69
C GLY A 383 -15.60 -3.47 -14.18
N ASP A 384 -16.74 -3.21 -13.54
CA ASP A 384 -16.81 -2.97 -12.11
C ASP A 384 -16.56 -4.26 -11.30
N VAL A 385 -17.08 -5.40 -11.78
CA VAL A 385 -16.80 -6.73 -11.19
C VAL A 385 -15.33 -7.09 -11.32
N GLU A 386 -14.72 -6.90 -12.50
CA GLU A 386 -13.30 -7.16 -12.72
C GLU A 386 -12.44 -6.31 -11.77
N ARG A 387 -12.80 -5.05 -11.59
CA ARG A 387 -12.13 -4.13 -10.65
C ARG A 387 -12.29 -4.59 -9.21
N ALA A 388 -13.50 -4.94 -8.76
CA ALA A 388 -13.76 -5.36 -7.39
C ALA A 388 -12.96 -6.62 -7.01
N VAL A 389 -12.86 -7.59 -7.92
CA VAL A 389 -12.06 -8.80 -7.70
C VAL A 389 -10.56 -8.50 -7.71
N ALA A 390 -10.08 -7.67 -8.63
CA ALA A 390 -8.68 -7.24 -8.65
C ALA A 390 -8.30 -6.50 -7.35
N GLN A 391 -9.19 -5.67 -6.86
CA GLN A 391 -9.03 -4.94 -5.61
C GLN A 391 -9.00 -5.87 -4.39
N TYR A 392 -9.89 -6.86 -4.33
CA TYR A 392 -9.82 -7.90 -3.29
C TYR A 392 -8.45 -8.58 -3.28
N LEU A 393 -7.96 -9.02 -4.45
CA LEU A 393 -6.64 -9.66 -4.56
C LEU A 393 -5.49 -8.71 -4.16
N ALA A 394 -5.63 -7.41 -4.42
CA ALA A 394 -4.64 -6.40 -4.04
C ALA A 394 -4.53 -6.21 -2.51
N THR A 395 -5.57 -6.53 -1.75
CA THR A 395 -5.55 -6.43 -0.28
C THR A 395 -4.93 -7.63 0.43
N LEU A 396 -4.67 -8.73 -0.29
CA LEU A 396 -4.14 -9.95 0.32
C LEU A 396 -2.67 -9.77 0.73
N GLY A 397 -2.38 -10.06 1.99
CA GLY A 397 -1.02 -10.08 2.54
C GLY A 397 -0.19 -11.28 2.06
N ALA A 398 1.10 -11.26 2.37
CA ALA A 398 1.99 -12.38 2.08
C ALA A 398 1.50 -13.67 2.79
N GLY A 399 1.44 -14.76 2.05
CA GLY A 399 0.95 -16.05 2.56
C GLY A 399 -0.56 -16.17 2.69
N ALA A 400 -1.32 -15.09 2.44
CA ALA A 400 -2.77 -15.11 2.54
C ALA A 400 -3.40 -15.82 1.33
N PRO A 401 -4.33 -16.77 1.57
CA PRO A 401 -5.03 -17.43 0.47
C PRO A 401 -6.12 -16.54 -0.14
N ALA A 402 -6.34 -16.72 -1.43
CA ALA A 402 -7.46 -16.11 -2.14
C ALA A 402 -8.65 -17.07 -2.16
N TYR A 403 -9.66 -16.76 -1.37
CA TYR A 403 -10.87 -17.57 -1.26
C TYR A 403 -11.88 -17.21 -2.35
N ILE A 404 -12.42 -18.23 -3.01
CA ILE A 404 -13.47 -18.07 -4.02
C ILE A 404 -14.71 -17.38 -3.44
N ALA A 405 -15.09 -17.74 -2.20
CA ALA A 405 -16.21 -17.12 -1.52
C ALA A 405 -16.07 -15.58 -1.41
N ARG A 406 -14.84 -15.11 -1.17
CA ARG A 406 -14.53 -13.67 -1.12
C ARG A 406 -14.54 -13.00 -2.49
N MET A 407 -14.13 -13.71 -3.53
CA MET A 407 -14.24 -13.21 -4.91
C MET A 407 -15.71 -13.06 -5.32
N VAL A 408 -16.55 -14.03 -4.93
CA VAL A 408 -18.00 -13.97 -5.14
C VAL A 408 -18.61 -12.82 -4.35
N GLU A 409 -18.26 -12.65 -3.08
CA GLU A 409 -18.71 -11.54 -2.24
C GLU A 409 -18.33 -10.18 -2.85
N ALA A 410 -17.07 -10.01 -3.26
CA ALA A 410 -16.60 -8.79 -3.93
C ALA A 410 -17.38 -8.51 -5.23
N SER A 411 -17.67 -9.54 -6.00
CA SER A 411 -18.45 -9.40 -7.23
C SER A 411 -19.91 -9.08 -7.00
N LEU A 412 -20.56 -9.65 -5.97
CA LEU A 412 -21.94 -9.39 -5.61
C LEU A 412 -22.14 -8.01 -4.97
N SER A 413 -21.09 -7.42 -4.42
CA SER A 413 -21.16 -6.04 -3.89
C SER A 413 -21.31 -4.99 -4.99
N VAL A 414 -21.07 -5.35 -6.26
CA VAL A 414 -21.25 -4.47 -7.41
C VAL A 414 -22.73 -4.34 -7.75
N GLY A 415 -23.21 -3.11 -7.86
CA GLY A 415 -24.60 -2.83 -8.23
C GLY A 415 -24.97 -3.41 -9.61
N GLY A 416 -26.13 -4.06 -9.68
CA GLY A 416 -26.63 -4.66 -10.92
C GLY A 416 -26.20 -6.12 -11.15
N VAL A 417 -25.42 -6.73 -10.26
CA VAL A 417 -25.07 -8.15 -10.28
C VAL A 417 -26.07 -8.95 -9.47
N LEU A 418 -26.72 -9.94 -10.08
CA LEU A 418 -27.69 -10.83 -9.43
C LEU A 418 -27.05 -12.14 -8.96
N ASN A 419 -26.14 -12.68 -9.75
CA ASN A 419 -25.47 -13.94 -9.44
C ASN A 419 -24.08 -13.98 -10.05
N VAL A 420 -23.16 -14.71 -9.39
CA VAL A 420 -21.77 -14.87 -9.83
C VAL A 420 -21.36 -16.32 -9.69
N ARG A 421 -20.72 -16.83 -10.73
CA ARG A 421 -20.06 -18.13 -10.72
C ARG A 421 -18.61 -17.96 -11.15
N VAL A 422 -17.68 -18.37 -10.29
CA VAL A 422 -16.26 -18.38 -10.63
C VAL A 422 -15.98 -19.59 -11.53
N LEU A 423 -15.38 -19.35 -12.70
CA LEU A 423 -14.99 -20.38 -13.66
C LEU A 423 -13.51 -20.72 -13.54
N ARG A 424 -12.68 -19.74 -13.23
CA ARG A 424 -11.26 -19.87 -12.90
C ARG A 424 -10.94 -19.01 -11.66
N PRO A 425 -10.01 -19.42 -10.83
CA PRO A 425 -9.17 -20.62 -10.92
C PRO A 425 -9.98 -21.90 -10.72
N ASP A 426 -9.69 -22.92 -11.49
CA ASP A 426 -10.41 -24.19 -11.46
C ASP A 426 -9.43 -25.37 -11.32
N SER A 427 -9.95 -26.46 -10.77
CA SER A 427 -9.34 -27.78 -10.79
C SER A 427 -10.44 -28.80 -11.13
N SER A 428 -10.35 -29.45 -12.26
CA SER A 428 -11.32 -30.48 -12.70
C SER A 428 -12.77 -29.99 -12.76
N ALA A 429 -13.00 -28.80 -13.35
CA ALA A 429 -14.30 -28.14 -13.55
C ALA A 429 -14.97 -27.57 -12.28
N LEU A 430 -14.31 -27.52 -11.16
CA LEU A 430 -14.75 -26.84 -9.94
C LEU A 430 -13.80 -25.69 -9.62
N ALA A 431 -14.35 -24.54 -9.27
CA ALA A 431 -13.56 -23.43 -8.78
C ALA A 431 -12.87 -23.79 -7.45
N VAL A 432 -11.58 -23.49 -7.31
CA VAL A 432 -10.75 -23.87 -6.16
C VAL A 432 -10.06 -22.64 -5.57
N ASP A 433 -10.07 -22.56 -4.24
CA ASP A 433 -9.32 -21.53 -3.51
C ASP A 433 -7.83 -21.57 -3.90
N GLN A 434 -7.25 -20.39 -4.07
CA GLN A 434 -5.85 -20.26 -4.44
C GLN A 434 -4.99 -20.00 -3.22
N TYR A 435 -3.94 -20.80 -3.11
CA TYR A 435 -2.95 -20.67 -2.05
C TYR A 435 -1.63 -20.19 -2.64
N PRO A 436 -0.93 -19.26 -1.98
CA PRO A 436 0.38 -18.85 -2.45
C PRO A 436 1.38 -20.00 -2.32
N ASN A 437 2.33 -20.07 -3.26
CA ASN A 437 3.35 -21.12 -3.29
C ASN A 437 4.22 -21.15 -2.02
N THR A 438 4.37 -20.00 -1.38
CA THR A 438 5.10 -19.86 -0.11
C THR A 438 4.40 -18.85 0.78
N THR A 439 4.67 -18.90 2.09
CA THR A 439 4.17 -17.91 3.06
C THR A 439 4.68 -16.49 2.80
N ARG A 440 5.68 -16.34 1.92
CA ARG A 440 6.27 -15.04 1.53
C ARG A 440 5.65 -14.45 0.28
N THR A 441 4.89 -15.24 -0.47
CA THR A 441 4.32 -14.85 -1.76
C THR A 441 2.99 -14.14 -1.57
N VAL A 442 2.77 -13.04 -2.30
CA VAL A 442 1.48 -12.38 -2.40
C VAL A 442 0.73 -12.84 -3.65
N LEU A 443 -0.58 -13.03 -3.51
CA LEU A 443 -1.46 -13.29 -4.65
C LEU A 443 -1.93 -11.96 -5.23
N ARG A 444 -1.78 -11.79 -6.54
CA ARG A 444 -2.21 -10.58 -7.26
C ARG A 444 -3.02 -10.97 -8.50
N ALA A 445 -3.88 -10.06 -8.92
CA ALA A 445 -4.66 -10.27 -10.13
C ALA A 445 -3.74 -10.43 -11.35
N GLY A 446 -3.93 -11.54 -12.06
CA GLY A 446 -3.45 -11.71 -13.41
C GLY A 446 -4.48 -11.15 -14.40
N GLN A 447 -5.01 -11.99 -15.26
CA GLN A 447 -6.14 -11.63 -16.10
C GLN A 447 -7.45 -11.85 -15.36
N VAL A 448 -8.24 -10.81 -15.15
CA VAL A 448 -9.59 -10.90 -14.58
C VAL A 448 -10.58 -10.63 -15.71
N ARG A 449 -11.50 -11.57 -15.93
CA ARG A 449 -12.55 -11.46 -16.93
C ARG A 449 -13.91 -11.76 -16.33
N ALA A 450 -14.85 -10.86 -16.53
CA ALA A 450 -16.26 -11.09 -16.26
C ALA A 450 -17.01 -11.32 -17.60
N ILE A 451 -17.72 -12.44 -17.69
CA ILE A 451 -18.51 -12.83 -18.84
C ILE A 451 -19.97 -12.86 -18.39
N THR A 452 -20.87 -12.28 -19.16
CA THR A 452 -22.30 -12.34 -18.86
C THR A 452 -22.93 -13.62 -19.41
N SER A 453 -23.72 -14.30 -18.59
CA SER A 453 -24.69 -15.26 -19.11
C SER A 453 -25.88 -14.45 -19.66
N THR A 454 -26.10 -14.50 -20.96
CA THR A 454 -27.41 -14.16 -21.49
C THR A 454 -28.39 -15.18 -20.94
N THR A 455 -29.24 -14.80 -20.02
CA THR A 455 -30.43 -15.57 -19.69
C THR A 455 -31.30 -15.58 -20.96
N GLY A 456 -31.11 -16.63 -21.76
CA GLY A 456 -32.14 -16.98 -22.74
C GLY A 456 -33.42 -17.25 -21.97
N ALA A 457 -34.48 -16.60 -22.35
CA ALA A 457 -35.85 -16.73 -21.84
C ALA A 457 -36.29 -18.19 -21.75
#